data_0a0306b713f17f71b888c95d65cacc56
#
_entry.id   0a0306b713f17f71b888c95d65cacc56
#
_cell.length_a   1.000
_cell.length_b   1.000
_cell.length_c   1.000
_cell.angle_alpha   90.00
_cell.angle_beta   90.00
_cell.angle_gamma   90.00
#
_symmetry.space_group_name_H-M   'P 1'
#
loop_
_entity.id
_entity.type
_entity.pdbx_description
1 polymer ?
#
loop_
_entity_poly.entity_id
_entity_poly.type
_entity_poly.pdbx_seq_one_letter_code
_entity_poly.pdbx_strand_id
1 'polypeptide(L)'
;MNPSLPRPALALPPSFSTREFRNALGMFATGVTIVTARNAAGELVGLTASSFNSVSLEPPLVLWSLSHGASSMPAFANGSHYAIHVLAADQKALAERFATRGIDRWAGVEHRPGINGAPLLAGAAATFECFNRSQYKEGDHTIFVGE
;
A
#
# COMPACT_ATOMS: atom_id res chain seq x y z
N MET A 1 11.28 -17.57 8.41
CA MET A 1 11.72 -16.92 7.14
C MET A 1 12.11 -18.02 6.17
N ASN A 2 11.40 -18.13 5.06
CA ASN A 2 11.82 -19.04 4.01
C ASN A 2 12.97 -18.35 3.26
N PRO A 3 14.20 -18.90 3.25
CA PRO A 3 15.27 -18.27 2.48
C PRO A 3 14.85 -18.24 1.01
N SER A 4 14.98 -17.08 0.40
CA SER A 4 14.78 -16.97 -1.05
C SER A 4 15.69 -18.00 -1.74
N LEU A 5 15.12 -18.78 -2.62
CA LEU A 5 15.90 -19.75 -3.41
C LEU A 5 17.04 -19.00 -4.12
N PRO A 6 18.25 -19.52 -4.14
CA PRO A 6 19.35 -18.89 -4.84
C PRO A 6 18.97 -18.72 -6.31
N ARG A 7 19.19 -17.50 -6.84
CA ARG A 7 18.99 -17.23 -8.26
C ARG A 7 19.85 -18.20 -9.06
N PRO A 8 19.30 -18.93 -10.04
CA PRO A 8 20.13 -19.78 -10.89
C PRO A 8 21.21 -18.93 -11.57
N ALA A 9 22.44 -19.42 -11.58
CA ALA A 9 23.61 -18.71 -12.12
C ALA A 9 23.49 -18.34 -13.61
N LEU A 10 22.46 -18.81 -14.31
CA LEU A 10 22.18 -18.60 -15.72
C LEU A 10 20.86 -17.84 -15.99
N ALA A 11 20.33 -17.11 -15.01
CA ALA A 11 19.18 -16.25 -15.24
C ALA A 11 19.58 -15.13 -16.22
N LEU A 12 19.14 -15.24 -17.46
CA LEU A 12 19.29 -14.18 -18.45
C LEU A 12 18.55 -12.92 -17.95
N PRO A 13 19.10 -11.72 -18.24
CA PRO A 13 18.36 -10.50 -17.97
C PRO A 13 17.02 -10.53 -18.73
N PRO A 14 15.95 -9.89 -18.20
CA PRO A 14 14.67 -9.89 -18.88
C PRO A 14 14.79 -9.26 -20.27
N SER A 15 14.14 -9.87 -21.26
CA SER A 15 14.09 -9.40 -22.65
C SER A 15 13.12 -8.25 -22.89
N PHE A 16 12.51 -7.71 -21.83
CA PHE A 16 11.51 -6.65 -21.88
C PHE A 16 11.94 -5.45 -21.03
N SER A 17 11.46 -4.26 -21.40
CA SER A 17 11.66 -3.02 -20.64
C SER A 17 10.72 -2.93 -19.42
N THR A 18 11.09 -2.09 -18.45
CA THR A 18 10.20 -1.76 -17.32
C THR A 18 8.83 -1.24 -17.77
N ARG A 19 8.79 -0.50 -18.89
CA ARG A 19 7.54 0.02 -19.46
C ARG A 19 6.64 -1.09 -19.98
N GLU A 20 7.20 -2.04 -20.74
CA GLU A 20 6.47 -3.20 -21.24
C GLU A 20 5.94 -4.04 -20.08
N PHE A 21 6.73 -4.24 -19.04
CA PHE A 21 6.29 -4.94 -17.84
C PHE A 21 5.13 -4.21 -17.13
N ARG A 22 5.22 -2.90 -16.94
CA ARG A 22 4.12 -2.10 -16.39
C ARG A 22 2.85 -2.18 -17.22
N ASN A 23 2.97 -2.13 -18.54
CA ASN A 23 1.82 -2.24 -19.43
C ASN A 23 1.12 -3.59 -19.30
N ALA A 24 1.90 -4.68 -19.22
CA ALA A 24 1.35 -6.02 -18.99
C ALA A 24 0.66 -6.14 -17.64
N LEU A 25 1.27 -5.63 -16.56
CA LEU A 25 0.66 -5.60 -15.23
C LEU A 25 -0.65 -4.79 -15.22
N GLY A 26 -0.71 -3.68 -15.96
CA GLY A 26 -1.90 -2.85 -16.11
C GLY A 26 -3.09 -3.52 -16.79
N MET A 27 -2.88 -4.63 -17.49
CA MET A 27 -3.97 -5.44 -18.08
C MET A 27 -4.75 -6.22 -17.02
N PHE A 28 -4.19 -6.41 -15.83
CA PHE A 28 -4.87 -7.05 -14.71
C PHE A 28 -5.70 -6.01 -13.94
N ALA A 29 -7.02 -6.06 -14.12
CA ALA A 29 -7.93 -5.16 -13.43
C ALA A 29 -7.92 -5.42 -11.93
N THR A 30 -7.69 -4.36 -11.15
CA THR A 30 -7.72 -4.40 -9.69
C THR A 30 -8.71 -3.38 -9.14
N GLY A 31 -9.08 -3.54 -7.87
CA GLY A 31 -9.60 -2.44 -7.09
C GLY A 31 -8.50 -1.38 -6.85
N VAL A 32 -8.90 -0.23 -6.35
CA VAL A 32 -8.00 0.84 -5.93
C VAL A 32 -8.16 1.08 -4.45
N THR A 33 -7.04 1.20 -3.74
CA THR A 33 -7.04 1.47 -2.30
C THR A 33 -6.28 2.75 -1.98
N ILE A 34 -6.61 3.35 -0.82
CA ILE A 34 -5.75 4.33 -0.15
C ILE A 34 -5.31 3.70 1.17
N VAL A 35 -4.01 3.66 1.39
CA VAL A 35 -3.41 3.18 2.65
C VAL A 35 -2.97 4.39 3.46
N THR A 36 -3.36 4.43 4.73
CA THR A 36 -3.14 5.56 5.63
C THR A 36 -2.45 5.14 6.91
N ALA A 37 -1.65 6.03 7.47
CA ALA A 37 -1.00 5.85 8.76
C ALA A 37 -0.68 7.23 9.37
N ARG A 38 -0.05 7.23 10.54
CA ARG A 38 0.65 8.39 11.11
C ARG A 38 2.14 8.10 11.17
N ASN A 39 2.94 9.11 10.88
CA ASN A 39 4.39 9.00 11.08
C ASN A 39 4.77 9.17 12.56
N ALA A 40 6.06 9.06 12.88
CA ALA A 40 6.56 9.19 14.26
C ALA A 40 6.27 10.57 14.89
N ALA A 41 6.08 11.63 14.10
CA ALA A 41 5.69 12.96 14.56
C ALA A 41 4.17 13.12 14.73
N GLY A 42 3.38 12.08 14.46
CA GLY A 42 1.92 12.10 14.52
C GLY A 42 1.24 12.71 13.29
N GLU A 43 1.99 13.04 12.24
CA GLU A 43 1.46 13.61 11.01
C GLU A 43 0.78 12.53 10.15
N LEU A 44 -0.26 12.95 9.44
CA LEU A 44 -1.02 12.08 8.55
C LEU A 44 -0.20 11.73 7.31
N VAL A 45 -0.14 10.45 6.98
CA VAL A 45 0.40 9.96 5.71
C VAL A 45 -0.61 9.09 5.00
N GLY A 46 -0.55 9.08 3.67
CA GLY A 46 -1.43 8.27 2.86
C GLY A 46 -1.00 8.24 1.40
N LEU A 47 -1.30 7.15 0.74
CA LEU A 47 -1.03 6.97 -0.69
C LEU A 47 -2.05 6.04 -1.34
N THR A 48 -2.21 6.22 -2.63
CA THR A 48 -3.02 5.33 -3.47
C THR A 48 -2.18 4.10 -3.87
N ALA A 49 -2.74 2.91 -3.69
CA ALA A 49 -2.11 1.65 -4.04
C ALA A 49 -3.12 0.69 -4.68
N SER A 50 -2.67 -0.05 -5.69
CA SER A 50 -3.43 -1.10 -6.37
C SER A 50 -2.90 -2.51 -6.11
N SER A 51 -1.94 -2.65 -5.20
CA SER A 51 -1.27 -3.91 -4.87
C SER A 51 -1.97 -4.73 -3.78
N PHE A 52 -3.11 -4.26 -3.28
CA PHE A 52 -3.88 -4.95 -2.24
C PHE A 52 -4.30 -6.35 -2.68
N ASN A 53 -4.12 -7.33 -1.78
CA ASN A 53 -4.62 -8.69 -1.97
C ASN A 53 -4.95 -9.36 -0.62
N SER A 54 -5.82 -10.34 -0.67
CA SER A 54 -6.09 -11.25 0.45
C SER A 54 -4.94 -12.22 0.68
N VAL A 55 -4.74 -12.64 1.92
CA VAL A 55 -3.69 -13.63 2.27
C VAL A 55 -4.27 -14.80 3.05
N SER A 56 -5.01 -14.54 4.14
CA SER A 56 -5.51 -15.57 5.05
C SER A 56 -6.84 -15.14 5.65
N LEU A 57 -7.69 -16.11 5.97
CA LEU A 57 -8.94 -15.88 6.70
C LEU A 57 -8.77 -16.13 8.21
N GLU A 58 -7.85 -17.01 8.61
CA GLU A 58 -7.60 -17.35 10.01
C GLU A 58 -6.08 -17.50 10.25
N PRO A 59 -5.42 -16.51 10.88
CA PRO A 59 -5.95 -15.19 11.18
C PRO A 59 -6.28 -14.38 9.91
N PRO A 60 -7.09 -13.31 10.01
CA PRO A 60 -7.41 -12.48 8.86
C PRO A 60 -6.21 -11.65 8.45
N LEU A 61 -5.65 -11.94 7.28
CA LEU A 61 -4.46 -11.26 6.74
C LEU A 61 -4.71 -10.73 5.33
N VAL A 62 -4.18 -9.55 5.10
CA VAL A 62 -4.12 -8.89 3.80
C VAL A 62 -2.70 -8.44 3.51
N LEU A 63 -2.38 -8.18 2.24
CA LEU A 63 -1.08 -7.61 1.86
C LEU A 63 -1.25 -6.43 0.90
N TRP A 64 -0.20 -5.62 0.87
CA TRP A 64 0.00 -4.56 -0.12
C TRP A 64 1.51 -4.29 -0.24
N SER A 65 1.93 -3.57 -1.26
CA SER A 65 3.34 -3.31 -1.53
C SER A 65 3.60 -1.82 -1.70
N LEU A 66 4.76 -1.37 -1.23
CA LEU A 66 5.19 0.02 -1.31
C LEU A 66 6.60 0.11 -1.86
N SER A 67 6.81 1.01 -2.82
CA SER A 67 8.13 1.31 -3.37
C SER A 67 9.07 1.90 -2.30
N HIS A 68 10.33 1.47 -2.30
CA HIS A 68 11.36 2.03 -1.42
C HIS A 68 11.59 3.54 -1.63
N GLY A 69 11.29 4.04 -2.83
CA GLY A 69 11.37 5.47 -3.15
C GLY A 69 10.18 6.31 -2.68
N ALA A 70 9.17 5.72 -2.05
CA ALA A 70 8.04 6.46 -1.53
C ALA A 70 8.42 7.28 -0.30
N SER A 71 8.07 8.55 -0.25
CA SER A 71 8.35 9.45 0.89
C SER A 71 7.66 8.98 2.19
N SER A 72 6.56 8.23 2.07
CA SER A 72 5.81 7.66 3.19
C SER A 72 6.39 6.33 3.72
N MET A 73 7.40 5.75 3.06
CA MET A 73 7.99 4.48 3.46
C MET A 73 8.38 4.43 4.96
N PRO A 74 9.04 5.45 5.55
CA PRO A 74 9.40 5.39 6.97
C PRO A 74 8.20 5.27 7.91
N ALA A 75 7.07 5.92 7.58
CA ALA A 75 5.86 5.86 8.39
C ALA A 75 5.29 4.44 8.44
N PHE A 76 5.26 3.74 7.30
CA PHE A 76 4.77 2.37 7.22
C PHE A 76 5.79 1.34 7.72
N ALA A 77 7.07 1.51 7.42
CA ALA A 77 8.11 0.58 7.87
C ALA A 77 8.29 0.57 9.39
N ASN A 78 8.15 1.72 10.04
CA ASN A 78 8.36 1.89 11.48
C ASN A 78 7.05 1.94 12.29
N GLY A 79 5.91 2.13 11.63
CA GLY A 79 4.60 2.20 12.27
C GLY A 79 4.06 0.82 12.64
N SER A 80 3.31 0.77 13.74
CA SER A 80 2.69 -0.48 14.22
C SER A 80 1.34 -0.78 13.56
N HIS A 81 0.69 0.22 12.99
CA HIS A 81 -0.65 0.09 12.42
C HIS A 81 -0.82 0.95 11.17
N TYR A 82 -1.71 0.52 10.30
CA TYR A 82 -2.19 1.29 9.15
C TYR A 82 -3.63 0.91 8.83
N ALA A 83 -4.31 1.73 8.04
CA ALA A 83 -5.63 1.41 7.52
C ALA A 83 -5.61 1.34 6.00
N ILE A 84 -6.33 0.38 5.44
CA ILE A 84 -6.50 0.18 4.00
C ILE A 84 -7.95 0.44 3.65
N HIS A 85 -8.18 1.38 2.74
CA HIS A 85 -9.52 1.77 2.29
C HIS A 85 -9.73 1.29 0.86
N VAL A 86 -10.61 0.35 0.65
CA VAL A 86 -11.08 -0.02 -0.70
C VAL A 86 -12.03 1.06 -1.18
N LEU A 87 -11.65 1.79 -2.23
CA LEU A 87 -12.40 2.96 -2.68
C LEU A 87 -13.70 2.55 -3.41
N ALA A 88 -14.74 3.34 -3.17
CA ALA A 88 -15.98 3.27 -3.91
C ALA A 88 -15.85 3.96 -5.29
N ALA A 89 -16.77 3.69 -6.20
CA ALA A 89 -16.73 4.22 -7.58
C ALA A 89 -16.75 5.76 -7.65
N ASP A 90 -17.36 6.44 -6.68
CA ASP A 90 -17.44 7.90 -6.59
C ASP A 90 -16.20 8.55 -5.96
N GLN A 91 -15.17 7.77 -5.62
CA GLN A 91 -13.95 8.26 -4.97
C GLN A 91 -12.74 8.37 -5.92
N LYS A 92 -12.97 8.45 -7.23
CA LYS A 92 -11.88 8.59 -8.22
C LYS A 92 -11.01 9.82 -7.95
N ALA A 93 -11.61 10.97 -7.64
CA ALA A 93 -10.88 12.20 -7.35
C ALA A 93 -9.97 12.03 -6.10
N LEU A 94 -10.43 11.30 -5.09
CA LEU A 94 -9.64 11.01 -3.90
C LEU A 94 -8.45 10.08 -4.23
N ALA A 95 -8.66 9.06 -5.06
CA ALA A 95 -7.59 8.19 -5.54
C ALA A 95 -6.50 8.97 -6.29
N GLU A 96 -6.89 9.87 -7.18
CA GLU A 96 -5.96 10.72 -7.95
C GLU A 96 -5.20 11.67 -7.02
N ARG A 97 -5.87 12.25 -6.04
CA ARG A 97 -5.25 13.14 -5.05
C ARG A 97 -4.15 12.44 -4.25
N PHE A 98 -4.42 11.27 -3.71
CA PHE A 98 -3.44 10.49 -2.95
C PHE A 98 -2.35 9.83 -3.80
N ALA A 99 -2.46 9.86 -5.12
CA ALA A 99 -1.43 9.48 -6.08
C ALA A 99 -0.57 10.65 -6.56
N THR A 100 -0.99 11.90 -6.31
CA THR A 100 -0.31 13.10 -6.78
C THR A 100 0.85 13.45 -5.85
N ARG A 101 2.00 13.76 -6.43
CA ARG A 101 3.20 14.20 -5.69
C ARG A 101 3.20 15.72 -5.55
N GLY A 102 3.84 16.22 -4.50
CA GLY A 102 4.11 17.65 -4.32
C GLY A 102 2.92 18.49 -3.87
N ILE A 103 1.84 17.87 -3.41
CA ILE A 103 0.68 18.55 -2.85
C ILE A 103 0.45 18.11 -1.39
N ASP A 104 -0.26 18.92 -0.62
CA ASP A 104 -0.85 18.49 0.63
C ASP A 104 -2.06 17.60 0.33
N ARG A 105 -1.85 16.29 0.40
CA ARG A 105 -2.89 15.29 0.10
C ARG A 105 -4.07 15.36 1.05
N TRP A 106 -3.84 15.81 2.29
CA TRP A 106 -4.83 15.82 3.35
C TRP A 106 -5.66 17.10 3.43
N ALA A 107 -5.25 18.17 2.74
CA ALA A 107 -6.00 19.43 2.76
C ALA A 107 -7.45 19.23 2.31
N GLY A 108 -8.40 19.55 3.18
CA GLY A 108 -9.83 19.42 2.90
C GLY A 108 -10.36 17.98 2.86
N VAL A 109 -9.55 16.98 3.22
CA VAL A 109 -9.97 15.58 3.27
C VAL A 109 -10.57 15.26 4.62
N GLU A 110 -11.85 14.86 4.63
CA GLU A 110 -12.54 14.42 5.82
C GLU A 110 -11.99 13.06 6.30
N HIS A 111 -11.63 12.98 7.57
CA HIS A 111 -11.12 11.77 8.19
C HIS A 111 -11.43 11.77 9.70
N ARG A 112 -11.36 10.58 10.29
CA ARG A 112 -11.48 10.38 11.73
C ARG A 112 -10.38 9.41 12.21
N PRO A 113 -9.99 9.43 13.49
CA PRO A 113 -9.03 8.45 14.01
C PRO A 113 -9.66 7.04 14.03
N GLY A 114 -8.90 6.06 13.61
CA GLY A 114 -9.20 4.65 13.78
C GLY A 114 -8.82 4.14 15.18
N ILE A 115 -9.00 2.85 15.41
CA ILE A 115 -8.76 2.17 16.72
C ILE A 115 -7.35 2.45 17.23
N ASN A 116 -6.35 2.43 16.33
CA ASN A 116 -4.93 2.64 16.67
C ASN A 116 -4.37 3.95 16.11
N GLY A 117 -5.22 4.93 15.85
CA GLY A 117 -4.84 6.27 15.44
C GLY A 117 -4.59 6.46 13.95
N ALA A 118 -4.55 5.41 13.14
CA ALA A 118 -4.50 5.57 11.68
C ALA A 118 -5.73 6.32 11.19
N PRO A 119 -5.58 7.35 10.31
CA PRO A 119 -6.73 8.12 9.87
C PRO A 119 -7.64 7.29 8.96
N LEU A 120 -8.93 7.29 9.25
CA LEU A 120 -9.96 6.61 8.45
C LEU A 120 -10.67 7.61 7.55
N LEU A 121 -10.71 7.27 6.26
CA LEU A 121 -11.41 8.05 5.23
C LEU A 121 -12.90 7.66 5.19
N ALA A 122 -13.77 8.64 5.01
CA ALA A 122 -15.20 8.41 4.85
C ALA A 122 -15.52 7.84 3.45
N GLY A 123 -16.62 7.09 3.35
CA GLY A 123 -17.21 6.66 2.07
C GLY A 123 -16.55 5.48 1.38
N ALA A 124 -15.52 4.86 1.94
CA ALA A 124 -14.90 3.67 1.37
C ALA A 124 -15.88 2.49 1.31
N ALA A 125 -15.76 1.65 0.29
CA ALA A 125 -16.56 0.43 0.16
C ALA A 125 -16.24 -0.60 1.25
N ALA A 126 -14.97 -0.64 1.68
CA ALA A 126 -14.49 -1.43 2.82
C ALA A 126 -13.26 -0.77 3.43
N THR A 127 -13.08 -0.93 4.74
CA THR A 127 -11.91 -0.44 5.46
C THR A 127 -11.33 -1.54 6.32
N PHE A 128 -10.02 -1.73 6.22
CA PHE A 128 -9.25 -2.70 7.00
C PHE A 128 -8.32 -1.92 7.93
N GLU A 129 -8.56 -1.98 9.22
CA GLU A 129 -7.65 -1.46 10.24
C GLU A 129 -6.68 -2.57 10.61
N CYS A 130 -5.40 -2.39 10.31
CA CYS A 130 -4.41 -3.44 10.36
C CYS A 130 -3.31 -3.18 11.38
N PHE A 131 -2.96 -4.22 12.13
CA PHE A 131 -1.66 -4.33 12.75
C PHE A 131 -0.61 -4.66 11.67
N ASN A 132 0.52 -3.96 11.67
CA ASN A 132 1.64 -4.16 10.75
C ASN A 132 2.42 -5.42 11.16
N ARG A 133 1.94 -6.58 10.72
CA ARG A 133 2.35 -7.88 11.21
C ARG A 133 3.75 -8.28 10.74
N SER A 134 4.02 -8.14 9.45
CA SER A 134 5.30 -8.52 8.85
C SER A 134 5.59 -7.76 7.57
N GLN A 135 6.88 -7.68 7.23
CA GLN A 135 7.37 -6.93 6.08
C GLN A 135 8.44 -7.75 5.37
N TYR A 136 8.39 -7.76 4.04
CA TYR A 136 9.32 -8.48 3.19
C TYR A 136 9.87 -7.55 2.12
N LYS A 137 11.19 -7.34 2.10
CA LYS A 137 11.85 -6.56 1.04
C LYS A 137 12.02 -7.43 -0.18
N GLU A 138 11.41 -7.02 -1.28
CA GLU A 138 11.46 -7.71 -2.57
C GLU A 138 11.75 -6.72 -3.70
N GLY A 139 12.95 -6.81 -4.27
CA GLY A 139 13.38 -5.90 -5.32
C GLY A 139 13.38 -4.45 -4.85
N ASP A 140 12.64 -3.58 -5.55
CA ASP A 140 12.51 -2.14 -5.25
C ASP A 140 11.27 -1.82 -4.39
N HIS A 141 10.60 -2.85 -3.85
CA HIS A 141 9.42 -2.72 -3.00
C HIS A 141 9.58 -3.47 -1.67
N THR A 142 8.74 -3.10 -0.72
CA THR A 142 8.47 -3.88 0.50
C THR A 142 7.02 -4.36 0.45
N ILE A 143 6.80 -5.66 0.67
CA ILE A 143 5.48 -6.25 0.88
C ILE A 143 5.15 -6.13 2.36
N PHE A 144 4.01 -5.54 2.66
CA PHE A 144 3.46 -5.43 4.01
C PHE A 144 2.33 -6.43 4.18
N VAL A 145 2.38 -7.23 5.25
CA VAL A 145 1.28 -8.10 5.64
C VAL A 145 0.61 -7.50 6.87
N GLY A 146 -0.68 -7.21 6.73
CA GLY A 146 -1.51 -6.64 7.79
C GLY A 146 -2.48 -7.65 8.37
N GLU A 147 -2.62 -7.64 9.68
CA GLU A 147 -3.61 -8.41 10.43
C GLU A 147 -4.73 -7.51 10.97
#